data_2b7d3facdb1b14b0000196fff62d3d5d
#
_entry.id   2b7d3facdb1b14b0000196fff62d3d5d
#
_cell.length_a   1.000
_cell.length_b   1.000
_cell.length_c   1.000
_cell.angle_alpha   90.00
_cell.angle_beta   90.00
_cell.angle_gamma   90.00
#
_symmetry.space_group_name_H-M   'P 1'
#
loop_
_entity.id
_entity.type
_entity.pdbx_description
1 polymer ?
#
loop_
_entity_poly.entity_id
_entity_poly.type
_entity_poly.pdbx_seq_one_letter_code
_entity_poly.pdbx_strand_id
1 'polypeptide(L)'
;MPRPIQATIHTAALRHNLSQVRQAVADAKVWAVVKANAYGHGIERVFDGLRGADGFALLDLTEAERVRALGWRGPILLLEGAFEARDLELCSRLHLWHTVHCDEQIDMLALHKTHEPHRVFLKMNSGMNRLGFAPHRLRSAWTRLNALPQVDEISLMTHFLSLIHI
;
A
#
# COMPACT_ATOMS: atom_id res chain seq x y z
N MET A 1 15.40 -14.11 36.65
CA MET A 1 14.70 -14.83 35.56
C MET A 1 13.91 -13.82 34.75
N PRO A 2 13.99 -13.82 33.39
CA PRO A 2 13.13 -12.96 32.59
C PRO A 2 11.67 -13.36 32.83
N ARG A 3 10.75 -12.38 32.80
CA ARG A 3 9.31 -12.67 32.87
C ARG A 3 8.92 -13.54 31.69
N PRO A 4 8.13 -14.61 31.87
CA PRO A 4 7.65 -15.45 30.78
C PRO A 4 6.58 -14.69 29.98
N ILE A 5 7.02 -13.91 28.99
CA ILE A 5 6.11 -13.20 28.08
C ILE A 5 6.07 -13.99 26.78
N GLN A 6 4.88 -14.40 26.37
CA GLN A 6 4.65 -15.12 25.12
C GLN A 6 3.60 -14.39 24.29
N ALA A 7 3.90 -14.15 22.99
CA ALA A 7 2.93 -13.71 22.00
C ALA A 7 2.63 -14.85 21.03
N THR A 8 1.37 -15.23 20.92
CA THR A 8 0.92 -16.28 20.00
C THR A 8 0.12 -15.67 18.86
N ILE A 9 0.52 -15.97 17.63
CA ILE A 9 -0.19 -15.50 16.42
C ILE A 9 -1.11 -16.61 15.92
N HIS A 10 -2.42 -16.37 15.99
CA HIS A 10 -3.44 -17.31 15.56
C HIS A 10 -3.80 -17.11 14.08
N THR A 11 -3.16 -17.84 13.18
CA THR A 11 -3.40 -17.74 11.72
C THR A 11 -4.84 -18.09 11.33
N ALA A 12 -5.49 -19.00 12.07
CA ALA A 12 -6.90 -19.32 11.86
C ALA A 12 -7.81 -18.12 12.15
N ALA A 13 -7.51 -17.33 13.18
CA ALA A 13 -8.26 -16.10 13.50
C ALA A 13 -8.06 -15.04 12.41
N LEU A 14 -6.85 -14.91 11.85
CA LEU A 14 -6.59 -14.00 10.74
C LEU A 14 -7.42 -14.37 9.49
N ARG A 15 -7.46 -15.66 9.12
CA ARG A 15 -8.30 -16.14 8.01
C ARG A 15 -9.78 -15.88 8.25
N HIS A 16 -10.24 -16.16 9.47
CA HIS A 16 -11.63 -15.90 9.86
C HIS A 16 -11.97 -14.42 9.73
N ASN A 17 -11.14 -13.52 10.28
CA ASN A 17 -11.36 -12.08 10.20
C ASN A 17 -11.36 -11.58 8.75
N LEU A 18 -10.43 -12.06 7.92
CA LEU A 18 -10.42 -11.73 6.49
C LEU A 18 -11.70 -12.20 5.79
N SER A 19 -12.20 -13.39 6.12
CA SER A 19 -13.48 -13.91 5.61
C SER A 19 -14.66 -13.03 6.01
N GLN A 20 -14.71 -12.55 7.27
CA GLN A 20 -15.76 -11.62 7.73
C GLN A 20 -15.73 -10.29 6.96
N VAL A 21 -14.52 -9.73 6.74
CA VAL A 21 -14.38 -8.49 5.95
C VAL A 21 -14.89 -8.72 4.52
N ARG A 22 -14.48 -9.82 3.87
CA ARG A 22 -14.94 -10.15 2.51
C ARG A 22 -16.46 -10.27 2.40
N GLN A 23 -17.10 -10.89 3.38
CA GLN A 23 -18.57 -10.99 3.42
C GLN A 23 -19.23 -9.62 3.56
N ALA A 24 -18.64 -8.71 4.32
CA ALA A 24 -19.18 -7.37 4.55
C ALA A 24 -19.03 -6.43 3.34
N VAL A 25 -17.97 -6.59 2.53
CA VAL A 25 -17.65 -5.66 1.43
C VAL A 25 -18.05 -6.17 0.04
N ALA A 26 -18.69 -7.32 -0.03
CA ALA A 26 -19.18 -7.94 -1.29
C ALA A 26 -18.13 -7.94 -2.41
N ASP A 27 -18.28 -7.08 -3.43
CA ASP A 27 -17.45 -7.05 -4.63
C ASP A 27 -16.16 -6.22 -4.48
N ALA A 28 -15.94 -5.57 -3.33
CA ALA A 28 -14.75 -4.76 -3.12
C ALA A 28 -13.50 -5.63 -2.92
N LYS A 29 -12.36 -5.12 -3.41
CA LYS A 29 -11.05 -5.74 -3.16
C LYS A 29 -10.58 -5.45 -1.74
N VAL A 30 -10.03 -6.46 -1.07
CA VAL A 30 -9.55 -6.37 0.30
C VAL A 30 -8.02 -6.41 0.33
N TRP A 31 -7.40 -5.35 0.85
CA TRP A 31 -5.96 -5.24 1.02
C TRP A 31 -5.57 -5.51 2.48
N ALA A 32 -4.71 -6.50 2.70
CA ALA A 32 -4.16 -6.78 4.01
C ALA A 32 -3.03 -5.79 4.34
N VAL A 33 -3.25 -4.94 5.34
CA VAL A 33 -2.24 -3.97 5.79
C VAL A 33 -1.29 -4.64 6.76
N VAL A 34 -0.02 -4.78 6.36
CA VAL A 34 1.04 -5.49 7.12
C VAL A 34 2.26 -4.61 7.43
N LYS A 35 2.09 -3.30 7.37
CA LYS A 35 3.13 -2.32 7.72
C LYS A 35 3.65 -2.50 9.14
N ALA A 36 4.83 -1.94 9.43
CA ALA A 36 5.53 -2.03 10.70
C ALA A 36 5.65 -3.49 11.19
N ASN A 37 6.16 -4.35 10.29
CA ASN A 37 6.31 -5.79 10.53
C ASN A 37 5.00 -6.45 10.97
N ALA A 38 3.92 -6.17 10.23
CA ALA A 38 2.55 -6.58 10.56
C ALA A 38 2.12 -6.12 11.96
N TYR A 39 2.32 -4.81 12.25
CA TYR A 39 2.05 -4.21 13.56
C TYR A 39 2.77 -4.94 14.71
N GLY A 40 4.00 -5.41 14.46
CA GLY A 40 4.82 -6.15 15.41
C GLY A 40 4.52 -7.65 15.50
N HIS A 41 3.53 -8.16 14.78
CA HIS A 41 3.20 -9.60 14.78
C HIS A 41 4.20 -10.44 13.98
N GLY A 42 4.93 -9.82 13.05
CA GLY A 42 5.84 -10.49 12.12
C GLY A 42 5.16 -10.86 10.80
N ILE A 43 5.67 -10.31 9.70
CA ILE A 43 5.10 -10.52 8.35
C ILE A 43 5.04 -12.01 8.02
N GLU A 44 6.10 -12.76 8.28
CA GLU A 44 6.18 -14.19 8.02
C GLU A 44 5.15 -15.00 8.79
N ARG A 45 4.83 -14.57 10.03
CA ARG A 45 3.87 -15.28 10.90
C ARG A 45 2.43 -15.05 10.48
N VAL A 46 2.10 -13.85 9.96
CA VAL A 46 0.73 -13.52 9.55
C VAL A 46 0.44 -13.91 8.10
N PHE A 47 1.46 -14.08 7.28
CA PHE A 47 1.35 -14.23 5.83
C PHE A 47 0.36 -15.30 5.40
N ASP A 48 0.48 -16.53 5.93
CA ASP A 48 -0.41 -17.64 5.58
C ASP A 48 -1.87 -17.39 6.00
N GLY A 49 -2.07 -16.63 7.07
CA GLY A 49 -3.41 -16.25 7.53
C GLY A 49 -4.08 -15.20 6.60
N LEU A 50 -3.28 -14.43 5.87
CA LEU A 50 -3.72 -13.33 5.04
C LEU A 50 -3.61 -13.58 3.53
N ARG A 51 -3.14 -14.76 3.11
CA ARG A 51 -2.97 -15.11 1.68
C ARG A 51 -4.26 -15.00 0.85
N GLY A 52 -5.42 -15.05 1.48
CA GLY A 52 -6.70 -14.86 0.83
C GLY A 52 -7.04 -13.40 0.50
N ALA A 53 -6.24 -12.41 0.86
CA ALA A 53 -6.43 -11.02 0.49
C ALA A 53 -6.21 -10.80 -1.02
N ASP A 54 -6.72 -9.70 -1.57
CA ASP A 54 -6.51 -9.33 -2.98
C ASP A 54 -5.15 -8.63 -3.18
N GLY A 55 -4.58 -8.07 -2.12
CA GLY A 55 -3.27 -7.44 -2.11
C GLY A 55 -2.74 -7.25 -0.69
N PHE A 56 -1.46 -6.94 -0.60
CA PHE A 56 -0.82 -6.49 0.64
C PHE A 56 -0.51 -5.01 0.58
N ALA A 57 -0.66 -4.30 1.70
CA ALA A 57 -0.30 -2.89 1.81
C ALA A 57 0.65 -2.67 2.99
N LEU A 58 1.70 -1.91 2.75
CA LEU A 58 2.81 -1.69 3.69
C LEU A 58 3.46 -0.33 3.44
N LEU A 59 4.55 0.00 4.14
CA LEU A 59 5.23 1.27 4.01
C LEU A 59 6.63 1.15 3.43
N ASP A 60 7.33 0.08 3.76
CA ASP A 60 8.77 -0.07 3.54
C ASP A 60 9.08 -1.04 2.39
N LEU A 61 10.07 -0.70 1.56
CA LEU A 61 10.51 -1.54 0.46
C LEU A 61 11.08 -2.87 0.94
N THR A 62 11.76 -2.90 2.09
CA THR A 62 12.29 -4.14 2.68
C THR A 62 11.15 -5.06 3.13
N GLU A 63 10.03 -4.51 3.61
CA GLU A 63 8.83 -5.29 3.89
C GLU A 63 8.22 -5.87 2.62
N ALA A 64 8.22 -5.10 1.52
CA ALA A 64 7.75 -5.58 0.22
C ALA A 64 8.62 -6.74 -0.31
N GLU A 65 9.94 -6.63 -0.19
CA GLU A 65 10.86 -7.72 -0.54
C GLU A 65 10.59 -8.98 0.27
N ARG A 66 10.34 -8.86 1.57
CA ARG A 66 9.97 -10.00 2.45
C ARG A 66 8.67 -10.66 1.99
N VAL A 67 7.63 -9.88 1.68
CA VAL A 67 6.36 -10.41 1.16
C VAL A 67 6.57 -11.13 -0.18
N ARG A 68 7.41 -10.59 -1.08
CA ARG A 68 7.80 -11.25 -2.34
C ARG A 68 8.57 -12.56 -2.09
N ALA A 69 9.51 -12.55 -1.14
CA ALA A 69 10.30 -13.73 -0.77
C ALA A 69 9.43 -14.87 -0.21
N LEU A 70 8.31 -14.55 0.47
CA LEU A 70 7.31 -15.52 0.91
C LEU A 70 6.46 -16.12 -0.23
N GLY A 71 6.72 -15.73 -1.47
CA GLY A 71 6.06 -16.26 -2.66
C GLY A 71 4.79 -15.52 -3.09
N TRP A 72 4.50 -14.34 -2.53
CA TRP A 72 3.39 -13.53 -3.00
C TRP A 72 3.64 -12.98 -4.39
N ARG A 73 2.71 -13.18 -5.32
CA ARG A 73 2.76 -12.69 -6.71
C ARG A 73 1.68 -11.65 -7.03
N GLY A 74 0.73 -11.47 -6.13
CA GLY A 74 -0.33 -10.48 -6.28
C GLY A 74 0.14 -9.05 -6.00
N PRO A 75 -0.76 -8.06 -6.04
CA PRO A 75 -0.44 -6.67 -5.81
C PRO A 75 0.17 -6.41 -4.41
N ILE A 76 1.13 -5.50 -4.34
CA ILE A 76 1.66 -4.91 -3.11
C ILE A 76 1.63 -3.40 -3.26
N LEU A 77 1.06 -2.70 -2.29
CA LEU A 77 0.92 -1.25 -2.28
C LEU A 77 1.81 -0.61 -1.22
N LEU A 78 2.64 0.34 -1.64
CA LEU A 78 3.32 1.28 -0.75
C LEU A 78 2.37 2.42 -0.39
N LEU A 79 1.92 2.48 0.87
CA LEU A 79 0.90 3.42 1.34
C LEU A 79 1.34 4.88 1.42
N GLU A 80 2.65 5.13 1.40
CA GLU A 80 3.26 6.46 1.41
C GLU A 80 4.03 6.76 0.12
N GLY A 81 4.14 5.77 -0.78
CA GLY A 81 4.85 5.90 -2.05
C GLY A 81 6.37 5.83 -1.92
N ALA A 82 7.06 6.34 -2.94
CA ALA A 82 8.51 6.41 -2.99
C ALA A 82 9.00 7.74 -2.38
N PHE A 83 10.10 7.69 -1.63
CA PHE A 83 10.72 8.88 -1.03
C PHE A 83 11.94 9.37 -1.80
N GLU A 84 12.59 8.47 -2.54
CA GLU A 84 13.76 8.78 -3.35
C GLU A 84 13.60 8.22 -4.77
N ALA A 85 14.27 8.84 -5.74
CA ALA A 85 14.20 8.39 -7.14
C ALA A 85 14.66 6.93 -7.33
N ARG A 86 15.62 6.46 -6.52
CA ARG A 86 16.08 5.06 -6.54
C ARG A 86 15.01 4.07 -6.09
N ASP A 87 14.04 4.49 -5.28
CA ASP A 87 12.95 3.64 -4.81
C ASP A 87 12.02 3.24 -5.95
N LEU A 88 11.88 4.10 -6.97
CA LEU A 88 11.08 3.82 -8.17
C LEU A 88 11.65 2.63 -8.97
N GLU A 89 12.97 2.45 -8.98
CA GLU A 89 13.60 1.29 -9.61
C GLU A 89 13.19 -0.01 -8.90
N LEU A 90 13.17 0.01 -7.56
CA LEU A 90 12.69 -1.12 -6.76
C LEU A 90 11.19 -1.35 -6.95
N CYS A 91 10.40 -0.28 -7.05
CA CYS A 91 8.96 -0.39 -7.34
C CYS A 91 8.72 -1.10 -8.67
N SER A 92 9.46 -0.73 -9.74
CA SER A 92 9.40 -1.41 -11.03
C SER A 92 9.81 -2.88 -10.91
N ARG A 93 10.99 -3.16 -10.36
CA ARG A 93 11.55 -4.52 -10.25
C ARG A 93 10.67 -5.48 -9.44
N LEU A 94 10.04 -4.98 -8.39
CA LEU A 94 9.17 -5.76 -7.51
C LEU A 94 7.69 -5.70 -7.92
N HIS A 95 7.35 -5.00 -9.01
CA HIS A 95 5.98 -4.77 -9.47
C HIS A 95 5.09 -4.24 -8.35
N LEU A 96 5.55 -3.15 -7.68
CA LEU A 96 4.82 -2.52 -6.60
C LEU A 96 3.88 -1.45 -7.15
N TRP A 97 2.70 -1.36 -6.54
CA TRP A 97 1.84 -0.21 -6.65
C TRP A 97 2.25 0.79 -5.57
N HIS A 98 2.17 2.07 -5.85
CA HIS A 98 2.58 3.06 -4.86
C HIS A 98 1.70 4.30 -4.86
N THR A 99 1.59 4.90 -3.69
CA THR A 99 0.82 6.13 -3.50
C THR A 99 1.59 7.34 -4.00
N VAL A 100 0.87 8.29 -4.61
CA VAL A 100 1.36 9.61 -4.96
C VAL A 100 0.51 10.64 -4.20
N HIS A 101 1.15 11.42 -3.34
CA HIS A 101 0.47 12.33 -2.42
C HIS A 101 1.04 13.76 -2.40
N CYS A 102 2.12 14.02 -3.15
CA CYS A 102 2.76 15.34 -3.28
C CYS A 102 3.36 15.53 -4.68
N ASP A 103 3.69 16.78 -5.02
CA ASP A 103 4.21 17.12 -6.33
C ASP A 103 5.60 16.52 -6.58
N GLU A 104 6.43 16.43 -5.56
CA GLU A 104 7.78 15.87 -5.63
C GLU A 104 7.77 14.42 -6.13
N GLN A 105 6.76 13.64 -5.74
CA GLN A 105 6.61 12.27 -6.23
C GLN A 105 6.21 12.24 -7.71
N ILE A 106 5.40 13.20 -8.18
CA ILE A 106 5.07 13.33 -9.61
C ILE A 106 6.33 13.69 -10.39
N ASP A 107 7.14 14.63 -9.87
CA ASP A 107 8.38 15.05 -10.51
C ASP A 107 9.41 13.91 -10.57
N MET A 108 9.53 13.12 -9.52
CA MET A 108 10.37 11.91 -9.53
C MET A 108 9.93 10.92 -10.60
N LEU A 109 8.63 10.66 -10.71
CA LEU A 109 8.08 9.78 -11.76
C LEU A 109 8.37 10.31 -13.17
N ALA A 110 8.20 11.61 -13.39
CA ALA A 110 8.44 12.25 -14.70
C ALA A 110 9.91 12.11 -15.15
N LEU A 111 10.85 12.09 -14.21
CA LEU A 111 12.28 11.94 -14.48
C LEU A 111 12.75 10.47 -14.51
N HIS A 112 11.92 9.54 -14.03
CA HIS A 112 12.29 8.14 -13.94
C HIS A 112 12.29 7.47 -15.32
N LYS A 113 13.41 6.81 -15.64
CA LYS A 113 13.54 5.99 -16.84
C LYS A 113 13.19 4.55 -16.48
N THR A 114 11.96 4.16 -16.69
CA THR A 114 11.50 2.80 -16.40
C THR A 114 11.30 1.98 -17.67
N HIS A 115 11.50 0.66 -17.54
CA HIS A 115 11.13 -0.31 -18.58
C HIS A 115 9.68 -0.79 -18.43
N GLU A 116 9.12 -0.69 -17.22
CA GLU A 116 7.74 -1.06 -16.90
C GLU A 116 7.01 0.11 -16.25
N PRO A 117 5.83 0.49 -16.77
CA PRO A 117 5.08 1.60 -16.22
C PRO A 117 4.59 1.30 -14.79
N HIS A 118 4.43 2.36 -14.02
CA HIS A 118 3.98 2.32 -12.64
C HIS A 118 2.45 2.33 -12.54
N ARG A 119 1.92 1.62 -11.54
CA ARG A 119 0.53 1.74 -11.10
C ARG A 119 0.50 2.54 -9.82
N VAL A 120 -0.29 3.61 -9.81
CA VAL A 120 -0.27 4.57 -8.71
C VAL A 120 -1.65 4.78 -8.10
N PHE A 121 -1.66 5.06 -6.80
CA PHE A 121 -2.81 5.56 -6.08
C PHE A 121 -2.62 7.06 -5.82
N LEU A 122 -3.35 7.89 -6.56
CA LEU A 122 -3.38 9.33 -6.32
C LEU A 122 -4.19 9.61 -5.05
N LYS A 123 -3.52 10.12 -4.03
CA LYS A 123 -4.11 10.31 -2.71
C LYS A 123 -4.65 11.71 -2.53
N MET A 124 -5.93 11.77 -2.15
CA MET A 124 -6.61 12.99 -1.73
C MET A 124 -6.59 13.12 -0.21
N ASN A 125 -6.32 14.33 0.28
CA ASN A 125 -6.57 14.69 1.67
C ASN A 125 -8.05 15.06 1.83
N SER A 126 -8.81 14.18 2.47
CA SER A 126 -10.24 14.37 2.73
C SER A 126 -10.55 14.82 4.18
N GLY A 127 -9.55 15.41 4.86
CA GLY A 127 -9.73 15.97 6.22
C GLY A 127 -8.78 15.41 7.28
N MET A 128 -8.03 14.35 7.00
CA MET A 128 -7.05 13.81 7.96
C MET A 128 -5.82 14.71 8.12
N ASN A 129 -5.50 15.54 7.13
CA ASN A 129 -4.40 16.52 7.14
C ASN A 129 -3.01 15.95 7.45
N ARG A 130 -2.75 14.71 7.01
CA ARG A 130 -1.43 14.07 7.12
C ARG A 130 -0.71 14.02 5.77
N LEU A 131 -1.32 13.38 4.76
CA LEU A 131 -0.80 13.22 3.41
C LEU A 131 -1.93 13.35 2.39
N GLY A 132 -1.59 13.74 1.17
CA GLY A 132 -2.50 13.82 0.03
C GLY A 132 -2.71 15.23 -0.49
N PHE A 133 -3.09 15.32 -1.75
CA PHE A 133 -3.44 16.59 -2.39
C PHE A 133 -4.74 17.14 -1.82
N ALA A 134 -4.79 18.46 -1.64
CA ALA A 134 -6.05 19.14 -1.32
C ALA A 134 -7.08 18.91 -2.44
N PRO A 135 -8.39 18.86 -2.14
CA PRO A 135 -9.43 18.54 -3.14
C PRO A 135 -9.35 19.40 -4.40
N HIS A 136 -9.09 20.71 -4.25
CA HIS A 136 -8.99 21.64 -5.39
C HIS A 136 -7.75 21.42 -6.26
N ARG A 137 -6.71 20.72 -5.76
CA ARG A 137 -5.48 20.38 -6.49
C ARG A 137 -5.51 18.99 -7.13
N LEU A 138 -6.45 18.12 -6.74
CA LEU A 138 -6.47 16.73 -7.17
C LEU A 138 -6.55 16.57 -8.69
N ARG A 139 -7.39 17.39 -9.35
CA ARG A 139 -7.55 17.36 -10.81
C ARG A 139 -6.22 17.69 -11.51
N SER A 140 -5.51 18.72 -11.06
CA SER A 140 -4.22 19.09 -11.63
C SER A 140 -3.18 17.98 -11.46
N ALA A 141 -3.10 17.39 -10.27
CA ALA A 141 -2.20 16.27 -10.00
C ALA A 141 -2.52 15.06 -10.90
N TRP A 142 -3.81 14.72 -11.04
CA TRP A 142 -4.26 13.65 -11.94
C TRP A 142 -3.86 13.93 -13.39
N THR A 143 -4.09 15.16 -13.88
CA THR A 143 -3.73 15.54 -15.26
C THR A 143 -2.23 15.39 -15.50
N ARG A 144 -1.40 15.79 -14.53
CA ARG A 144 0.06 15.63 -14.62
C ARG A 144 0.47 14.17 -14.67
N LEU A 145 -0.06 13.33 -13.77
CA LEU A 145 0.23 11.90 -13.74
C LEU A 145 -0.23 11.18 -15.02
N ASN A 146 -1.44 11.50 -15.50
CA ASN A 146 -2.01 10.88 -16.69
C ASN A 146 -1.26 11.23 -17.99
N ALA A 147 -0.48 12.31 -17.98
CA ALA A 147 0.37 12.70 -19.10
C ALA A 147 1.73 11.97 -19.11
N LEU A 148 2.08 11.24 -18.03
CA LEU A 148 3.37 10.56 -17.92
C LEU A 148 3.33 9.18 -18.57
N PRO A 149 4.19 8.89 -19.55
CA PRO A 149 4.29 7.55 -20.13
C PRO A 149 4.79 6.50 -19.14
N GLN A 150 5.37 6.93 -18.01
CA GLN A 150 5.79 6.08 -16.92
C GLN A 150 4.64 5.56 -16.05
N VAL A 151 3.42 6.05 -16.23
CA VAL A 151 2.24 5.69 -15.45
C VAL A 151 1.22 4.94 -16.31
N ASP A 152 0.90 3.71 -15.93
CA ASP A 152 -0.07 2.84 -16.64
C ASP A 152 -1.49 3.01 -16.09
N GLU A 153 -1.62 3.04 -14.76
CA GLU A 153 -2.91 3.07 -14.08
C GLU A 153 -2.91 4.05 -12.92
N ILE A 154 -3.96 4.86 -12.82
CA ILE A 154 -4.19 5.80 -11.72
C ILE A 154 -5.49 5.42 -11.02
N SER A 155 -5.38 4.95 -9.78
CA SER A 155 -6.51 4.76 -8.87
C SER A 155 -6.59 5.93 -7.88
N LEU A 156 -7.78 6.24 -7.37
CA LEU A 156 -7.94 7.27 -6.34
C LEU A 156 -7.89 6.64 -4.95
N MET A 157 -7.29 7.35 -4.00
CA MET A 157 -7.21 6.94 -2.60
C MET A 157 -7.56 8.09 -1.67
N THR A 158 -8.16 7.76 -0.55
CA THR A 158 -8.25 8.65 0.60
C THR A 158 -8.13 7.87 1.90
N HIS A 159 -8.05 8.57 3.03
CA HIS A 159 -8.04 8.00 4.35
C HIS A 159 -8.96 8.78 5.27
N PHE A 160 -9.96 8.12 5.82
CA PHE A 160 -10.87 8.75 6.77
C PHE A 160 -10.19 8.97 8.13
N LEU A 161 -10.37 10.15 8.70
CA LEU A 161 -9.82 10.52 10.01
C LEU A 161 -10.32 9.58 11.11
N SER A 162 -11.60 9.30 11.09
CA SER A 162 -12.26 8.41 12.04
C SER A 162 -13.49 7.76 11.41
N LEU A 163 -13.70 6.48 11.69
CA LEU A 163 -14.88 5.75 11.23
C LEU A 163 -16.03 5.75 12.27
N ILE A 164 -15.76 6.24 13.48
CA ILE A 164 -16.76 6.26 14.58
C ILE A 164 -17.35 7.65 14.82
N HIS A 165 -16.86 8.68 14.16
CA HIS A 165 -17.30 10.07 14.30
C HIS A 165 -17.78 10.67 12.98
N ILE A 166 -18.25 9.83 12.07
CA ILE A 166 -18.84 10.24 10.80
C ILE A 166 -20.35 10.31 10.96
#